data_f5c9e2d6a2043c4c560d2ac1c4a2c04f
#
_entry.id   f5c9e2d6a2043c4c560d2ac1c4a2c04f
#
_cell.length_a   1.000
_cell.length_b   1.000
_cell.length_c   1.000
_cell.angle_alpha   90.00
_cell.angle_beta   90.00
_cell.angle_gamma   90.00
#
_symmetry.space_group_name_H-M   'P 1'
#
loop_
_entity.id
_entity.type
_entity.pdbx_description
1 polymer ?
#
loop_
_entity_poly.entity_id
_entity_poly.type
_entity_poly.pdbx_seq_one_letter_code
_entity_poly.pdbx_strand_id
1 'polypeptide(L)'
;MMKNDNRNDRRTSGPAKGTEKTKATGKANAAGKTKVTAGKENRVPVGQGREKTAVKKKSGLCPVADKCGGCSWINKPYVEQLKNKEKQLKELLAPFCKVEGVIPMEHPEHYRNKVHAVFGENRYHDAISGIYEQKSHRIVPVDSCLIENANADEIIVSIRGLLKSFHIRPYNEDTGYGLLRHVLIRTGHVTGQIMVVLVLASPILPSKNNFVKALLKLHPEITTVVINVNNRNTSMVLGDKEHVIYGKGYIEDELCGKRFRISPRSFYQVNPVQTEILYGKALEYAGLTGKETVVDAYCGTGTIGMIASDKAAKVIGVELNADAVRDARNNAKANQIRNIQFYQNDAGKFLVEMTGQGAKVDVVLMDPPRSGSTEEFMSSVAQIGPERIVYVSCNPETLVRDLKYFKKKGYRVSKGVGVDMFPFTEHVESVVLMQYCGK
;
A
#
# COMPACT_ATOMS: atom_id res chain seq x y z
N MET A 1 54.06 -13.85 14.14
CA MET A 1 54.54 -14.91 15.06
C MET A 1 53.40 -15.86 15.31
N MET A 2 53.64 -17.06 14.91
CA MET A 2 53.15 -18.39 15.31
C MET A 2 51.63 -18.64 15.08
N LYS A 3 51.25 -19.40 14.02
CA LYS A 3 51.44 -20.87 13.77
C LYS A 3 50.70 -21.69 14.84
N ASN A 4 49.88 -22.51 14.49
CA ASN A 4 49.69 -23.80 13.82
C ASN A 4 48.60 -24.56 14.56
N ASP A 5 47.80 -25.22 13.89
CA ASP A 5 47.79 -26.60 13.31
C ASP A 5 47.03 -27.54 14.25
N ASN A 6 46.23 -28.42 13.89
CA ASN A 6 46.18 -29.54 12.99
C ASN A 6 45.01 -30.44 13.36
N ARG A 7 44.25 -30.92 12.39
CA ARG A 7 44.19 -32.30 11.86
C ARG A 7 43.41 -33.36 12.64
N ASN A 8 42.53 -33.95 11.87
CA ASN A 8 42.38 -35.42 11.60
C ASN A 8 41.65 -36.23 12.68
N ASP A 9 40.87 -37.21 12.38
CA ASP A 9 40.82 -38.21 11.33
C ASP A 9 39.54 -39.06 11.42
N ARG A 10 38.95 -39.40 10.28
CA ARG A 10 38.65 -40.71 9.71
C ARG A 10 37.80 -41.77 10.42
N ARG A 11 36.86 -42.24 9.61
CA ARG A 11 36.52 -43.68 9.28
C ARG A 11 35.67 -44.42 10.32
N THR A 12 34.75 -45.27 9.98
CA THR A 12 34.48 -46.20 8.84
C THR A 12 33.13 -46.87 9.05
N SER A 13 32.53 -47.26 8.02
CA SER A 13 32.04 -48.52 7.52
C SER A 13 30.55 -48.81 7.64
N GLY A 14 29.96 -49.11 6.47
CA GLY A 14 28.76 -49.89 6.30
C GLY A 14 29.11 -51.42 6.40
N PRO A 15 28.36 -52.37 5.86
CA PRO A 15 27.20 -52.34 4.96
C PRO A 15 26.19 -53.52 5.21
N ALA A 16 25.27 -53.71 4.27
CA ALA A 16 24.68 -54.96 3.77
C ALA A 16 23.26 -55.36 4.23
N LYS A 17 22.34 -55.41 3.28
CA LYS A 17 21.85 -56.56 2.45
C LYS A 17 20.71 -57.40 3.03
N GLY A 18 19.74 -57.67 2.17
CA GLY A 18 18.78 -58.78 2.19
C GLY A 18 17.39 -58.32 1.74
N THR A 19 17.05 -58.32 0.49
CA THR A 19 16.45 -59.32 -0.41
C THR A 19 15.39 -60.22 0.25
N GLU A 20 14.13 -60.09 -0.22
CA GLU A 20 13.51 -61.19 -0.95
C GLU A 20 12.09 -60.87 -1.44
N LYS A 21 11.85 -61.31 -2.57
CA LYS A 21 10.76 -61.53 -3.49
C LYS A 21 9.77 -62.58 -3.02
N THR A 22 8.48 -62.42 -3.42
CA THR A 22 7.63 -63.48 -4.06
C THR A 22 6.36 -62.78 -4.57
N LYS A 23 6.02 -62.73 -5.84
CA LYS A 23 5.38 -63.64 -6.81
C LYS A 23 4.19 -64.41 -6.19
N ALA A 24 3.03 -64.53 -6.75
CA ALA A 24 2.50 -64.46 -8.10
C ALA A 24 1.00 -64.84 -8.08
N THR A 25 0.34 -64.61 -9.19
CA THR A 25 -0.72 -65.38 -9.89
C THR A 25 -2.16 -65.25 -9.33
N GLY A 26 -3.19 -65.12 -10.10
CA GLY A 26 -3.45 -65.18 -11.52
C GLY A 26 -4.94 -65.42 -11.78
N LYS A 27 -5.35 -65.14 -13.03
CA LYS A 27 -6.51 -65.67 -13.78
C LYS A 27 -7.90 -65.09 -13.43
N ALA A 28 -8.60 -64.39 -14.25
CA ALA A 28 -9.08 -64.55 -15.64
C ALA A 28 -10.42 -65.30 -15.76
N ASN A 29 -11.27 -64.75 -16.60
CA ASN A 29 -12.43 -65.33 -17.32
C ASN A 29 -13.79 -65.18 -16.59
N ALA A 30 -14.89 -64.90 -17.24
CA ALA A 30 -15.28 -64.98 -18.65
C ALA A 30 -16.57 -64.17 -18.91
N ALA A 31 -16.75 -63.94 -20.18
CA ALA A 31 -17.85 -63.28 -20.84
C ALA A 31 -19.21 -64.00 -20.70
N GLY A 32 -20.29 -63.25 -20.78
CA GLY A 32 -21.66 -63.78 -20.98
C GLY A 32 -22.55 -62.74 -21.67
N LYS A 33 -22.97 -63.14 -22.87
CA LYS A 33 -23.72 -62.42 -23.89
C LYS A 33 -25.20 -62.24 -23.57
N THR A 34 -25.74 -61.10 -23.98
CA THR A 34 -27.02 -60.82 -24.67
C THR A 34 -28.34 -61.34 -24.13
N LYS A 35 -29.28 -60.38 -23.92
CA LYS A 35 -30.61 -60.45 -24.64
C LYS A 35 -31.32 -59.10 -24.55
N VAL A 36 -31.70 -58.63 -25.73
CA VAL A 36 -32.66 -57.53 -25.98
C VAL A 36 -34.06 -58.02 -25.74
N THR A 37 -34.86 -57.27 -24.98
CA THR A 37 -36.34 -57.30 -25.10
C THR A 37 -36.90 -55.90 -24.95
N ALA A 38 -37.67 -55.54 -25.95
CA ALA A 38 -38.42 -54.29 -26.07
C ALA A 38 -39.63 -54.20 -25.15
N GLY A 39 -39.94 -52.98 -24.75
CA GLY A 39 -41.35 -52.59 -24.53
C GLY A 39 -41.71 -52.23 -23.09
N LYS A 40 -41.86 -50.98 -22.82
CA LYS A 40 -43.09 -50.30 -22.39
C LYS A 40 -42.79 -48.87 -21.96
N GLU A 41 -43.45 -47.93 -22.66
CA GLU A 41 -43.53 -46.53 -22.25
C GLU A 41 -44.21 -46.41 -20.90
N ASN A 42 -43.54 -45.86 -19.92
CA ASN A 42 -44.15 -45.31 -18.74
C ASN A 42 -43.83 -43.81 -18.65
N ARG A 43 -44.86 -43.03 -18.90
CA ARG A 43 -44.86 -41.58 -18.66
C ARG A 43 -44.60 -41.35 -17.17
N VAL A 44 -43.47 -40.64 -16.89
CA VAL A 44 -43.17 -40.12 -15.56
C VAL A 44 -43.70 -38.66 -15.52
N PRO A 45 -44.34 -38.21 -14.45
CA PRO A 45 -44.93 -36.86 -14.36
C PRO A 45 -43.85 -35.80 -14.32
N VAL A 46 -44.09 -34.73 -15.07
CA VAL A 46 -43.27 -33.48 -15.06
C VAL A 46 -43.29 -32.93 -13.63
N GLY A 47 -42.19 -33.11 -12.94
CA GLY A 47 -41.92 -32.48 -11.65
C GLY A 47 -41.78 -30.96 -11.81
N GLN A 48 -42.60 -30.26 -11.05
CA GLN A 48 -42.63 -28.81 -10.93
C GLN A 48 -41.22 -28.23 -10.75
N GLY A 49 -40.90 -27.28 -11.59
CA GLY A 49 -39.64 -26.51 -11.51
C GLY A 49 -39.45 -25.92 -10.13
N ARG A 50 -38.36 -26.27 -9.48
CA ARG A 50 -37.83 -25.49 -8.36
C ARG A 50 -37.50 -24.10 -8.91
N GLU A 51 -38.36 -23.15 -8.57
CA GLU A 51 -37.99 -21.72 -8.67
C GLU A 51 -36.62 -21.52 -8.04
N LYS A 52 -35.65 -21.18 -8.87
CA LYS A 52 -34.42 -20.61 -8.40
C LYS A 52 -34.79 -19.33 -7.68
N THR A 53 -34.76 -19.34 -6.36
CA THR A 53 -34.84 -18.13 -5.55
C THR A 53 -33.78 -17.16 -6.10
N ALA A 54 -34.26 -16.18 -6.85
CA ALA A 54 -33.46 -15.06 -7.29
C ALA A 54 -32.93 -14.38 -6.02
N VAL A 55 -31.62 -14.52 -5.79
CA VAL A 55 -30.92 -13.74 -4.79
C VAL A 55 -31.20 -12.28 -5.16
N LYS A 56 -32.01 -11.59 -4.36
CA LYS A 56 -32.23 -10.15 -4.50
C LYS A 56 -30.88 -9.52 -4.51
N LYS A 57 -30.43 -9.03 -5.67
CA LYS A 57 -29.27 -8.15 -5.77
C LYS A 57 -29.56 -6.96 -4.88
N LYS A 58 -28.86 -6.83 -3.75
CA LYS A 58 -28.84 -5.59 -2.98
C LYS A 58 -28.35 -4.52 -3.94
N SER A 59 -29.14 -3.48 -4.15
CA SER A 59 -28.85 -2.32 -4.99
C SER A 59 -27.84 -1.42 -4.27
N GLY A 60 -26.56 -1.85 -4.22
CA GLY A 60 -25.47 -1.07 -3.68
C GLY A 60 -24.38 -0.89 -4.74
N LEU A 61 -23.60 0.17 -4.65
CA LEU A 61 -22.48 0.49 -5.55
C LEU A 61 -21.39 -0.62 -5.56
N CYS A 62 -21.26 -1.38 -4.48
CA CYS A 62 -20.27 -2.44 -4.36
C CYS A 62 -20.94 -3.76 -3.91
N PRO A 63 -20.79 -4.86 -4.68
CA PRO A 63 -21.42 -6.14 -4.38
C PRO A 63 -20.87 -6.85 -3.14
N VAL A 64 -19.69 -6.46 -2.67
CA VAL A 64 -18.98 -7.08 -1.54
C VAL A 64 -18.86 -6.15 -0.31
N ALA A 65 -19.54 -5.02 -0.32
CA ALA A 65 -19.46 -3.99 0.71
C ALA A 65 -19.64 -4.53 2.15
N ASP A 66 -20.58 -5.44 2.34
CA ASP A 66 -20.90 -6.02 3.66
C ASP A 66 -19.76 -6.90 4.24
N LYS A 67 -18.82 -7.34 3.40
CA LYS A 67 -17.74 -8.27 3.78
C LYS A 67 -16.35 -7.65 3.70
N CYS A 68 -16.14 -6.78 2.71
CA CYS A 68 -14.85 -6.20 2.39
C CYS A 68 -14.34 -5.28 3.50
N GLY A 69 -15.19 -4.44 4.09
CA GLY A 69 -14.78 -3.48 5.11
C GLY A 69 -13.85 -2.35 4.66
N GLY A 70 -13.49 -2.29 3.36
CA GLY A 70 -12.57 -1.27 2.82
C GLY A 70 -13.20 0.12 2.67
N CYS A 71 -14.53 0.18 2.54
CA CYS A 71 -15.30 1.41 2.30
C CYS A 71 -16.45 1.53 3.30
N SER A 72 -16.21 2.14 4.46
CA SER A 72 -17.20 2.28 5.53
C SER A 72 -18.46 3.07 5.10
N TRP A 73 -18.34 3.92 4.06
CA TRP A 73 -19.42 4.79 3.58
C TRP A 73 -19.81 4.58 2.11
N ILE A 74 -19.55 3.41 1.54
CA ILE A 74 -19.81 3.11 0.12
C ILE A 74 -21.28 3.33 -0.29
N ASN A 75 -22.22 3.13 0.62
CA ASN A 75 -23.64 3.29 0.36
C ASN A 75 -24.18 4.69 0.73
N LYS A 76 -23.29 5.62 1.13
CA LYS A 76 -23.65 6.98 1.50
C LYS A 76 -23.43 7.90 0.28
N PRO A 77 -24.38 8.76 -0.11
CA PRO A 77 -24.16 9.75 -1.15
C PRO A 77 -22.89 10.58 -0.90
N TYR A 78 -22.11 10.83 -1.93
CA TYR A 78 -20.81 11.50 -1.77
C TYR A 78 -20.92 12.88 -1.09
N VAL A 79 -21.92 13.66 -1.44
CA VAL A 79 -22.19 14.96 -0.80
C VAL A 79 -22.45 14.83 0.70
N GLU A 80 -23.10 13.74 1.12
CA GLU A 80 -23.33 13.48 2.54
C GLU A 80 -22.04 13.06 3.26
N GLN A 81 -21.17 12.28 2.58
CA GLN A 81 -19.85 11.96 3.13
C GLN A 81 -19.05 13.22 3.42
N LEU A 82 -19.01 14.15 2.47
CA LEU A 82 -18.31 15.44 2.63
C LEU A 82 -18.85 16.27 3.78
N LYS A 83 -20.18 16.39 3.90
CA LYS A 83 -20.84 17.09 5.04
C LYS A 83 -20.46 16.47 6.39
N ASN A 84 -20.40 15.14 6.46
CA ASN A 84 -20.03 14.45 7.69
C ASN A 84 -18.55 14.69 8.06
N LYS A 85 -17.64 14.62 7.08
CA LYS A 85 -16.22 14.92 7.27
C LYS A 85 -16.01 16.37 7.70
N GLU A 86 -16.70 17.30 7.07
CA GLU A 86 -16.65 18.72 7.42
C GLU A 86 -17.19 18.99 8.82
N LYS A 87 -18.31 18.37 9.19
CA LYS A 87 -18.88 18.45 10.53
C LYS A 87 -17.90 17.95 11.58
N GLN A 88 -17.31 16.76 11.37
CA GLN A 88 -16.31 16.20 12.26
C GLN A 88 -15.12 17.14 12.47
N LEU A 89 -14.55 17.68 11.38
CA LEU A 89 -13.41 18.60 11.47
C LEU A 89 -13.79 19.90 12.17
N LYS A 90 -14.96 20.48 11.88
CA LYS A 90 -15.43 21.70 12.54
C LYS A 90 -15.60 21.51 14.05
N GLU A 91 -16.17 20.39 14.47
CA GLU A 91 -16.36 20.06 15.88
C GLU A 91 -15.01 19.87 16.60
N LEU A 92 -14.10 19.11 16.01
CA LEU A 92 -12.80 18.83 16.62
C LEU A 92 -11.87 20.05 16.67
N LEU A 93 -11.87 20.87 15.61
CA LEU A 93 -10.97 22.03 15.51
C LEU A 93 -11.58 23.34 16.01
N ALA A 94 -12.85 23.37 16.43
CA ALA A 94 -13.52 24.55 16.96
C ALA A 94 -12.73 25.30 18.07
N PRO A 95 -12.00 24.60 19.00
CA PRO A 95 -11.22 25.28 20.03
C PRO A 95 -9.97 26.01 19.53
N PHE A 96 -9.61 25.79 18.26
CA PHE A 96 -8.34 26.25 17.68
C PHE A 96 -8.53 27.23 16.54
N CYS A 97 -9.38 26.90 15.56
CA CYS A 97 -9.62 27.76 14.40
C CYS A 97 -11.00 27.46 13.76
N LYS A 98 -11.41 28.39 12.89
CA LYS A 98 -12.50 28.10 11.93
C LYS A 98 -11.96 27.27 10.77
N VAL A 99 -12.59 26.13 10.51
CA VAL A 99 -12.26 25.27 9.38
C VAL A 99 -12.85 25.86 8.10
N GLU A 100 -12.03 25.96 7.03
CA GLU A 100 -12.43 26.52 5.73
C GLU A 100 -13.41 25.59 4.97
N GLY A 101 -13.45 24.31 5.32
CA GLY A 101 -14.29 23.27 4.73
C GLY A 101 -13.52 22.00 4.44
N VAL A 102 -14.11 21.10 3.63
CA VAL A 102 -13.44 19.91 3.09
C VAL A 102 -13.43 20.00 1.57
N ILE A 103 -12.24 19.98 0.98
CA ILE A 103 -12.07 20.00 -0.47
C ILE A 103 -12.46 18.62 -1.02
N PRO A 104 -13.47 18.54 -1.91
CA PRO A 104 -13.93 17.30 -2.48
C PRO A 104 -12.95 16.75 -3.52
N MET A 105 -13.10 15.48 -3.86
CA MET A 105 -12.53 14.89 -5.06
C MET A 105 -13.56 14.99 -6.20
N GLU A 106 -13.15 15.46 -7.38
CA GLU A 106 -14.05 15.63 -8.52
C GLU A 106 -14.54 14.29 -9.06
N HIS A 107 -13.60 13.32 -9.20
CA HIS A 107 -13.87 11.96 -9.64
C HIS A 107 -13.49 10.97 -8.54
N PRO A 108 -14.40 10.66 -7.59
CA PRO A 108 -14.04 9.91 -6.38
C PRO A 108 -13.83 8.42 -6.58
N GLU A 109 -13.85 7.94 -7.81
CA GLU A 109 -13.68 6.53 -8.18
C GLU A 109 -12.28 6.25 -8.70
N HIS A 110 -11.84 4.98 -8.60
CA HIS A 110 -10.58 4.47 -9.18
C HIS A 110 -9.31 5.26 -8.83
N TYR A 111 -9.30 5.95 -7.70
CA TYR A 111 -8.23 6.87 -7.31
C TYR A 111 -6.99 6.17 -6.73
N ARG A 112 -7.12 4.91 -6.27
CA ARG A 112 -6.01 4.22 -5.61
C ARG A 112 -4.99 3.72 -6.61
N ASN A 113 -3.80 4.31 -6.59
CA ASN A 113 -2.66 3.92 -7.41
C ASN A 113 -1.83 2.77 -6.82
N LYS A 114 -2.19 2.27 -5.63
CA LYS A 114 -1.59 1.12 -4.97
C LYS A 114 -2.68 0.13 -4.61
N VAL A 115 -2.69 -0.99 -5.30
CA VAL A 115 -3.68 -2.06 -5.16
C VAL A 115 -3.01 -3.31 -4.63
N HIS A 116 -3.66 -3.99 -3.73
CA HIS A 116 -3.13 -5.18 -3.08
C HIS A 116 -4.20 -6.27 -3.03
N ALA A 117 -3.93 -7.42 -3.66
CA ALA A 117 -4.79 -8.59 -3.60
C ALA A 117 -4.10 -9.75 -2.89
N VAL A 118 -4.85 -10.44 -2.04
CA VAL A 118 -4.48 -11.74 -1.48
C VAL A 118 -4.94 -12.84 -2.41
N PHE A 119 -4.16 -13.91 -2.53
CA PHE A 119 -4.48 -15.08 -3.33
C PHE A 119 -4.73 -16.29 -2.44
N GLY A 120 -5.71 -17.10 -2.82
CA GLY A 120 -6.08 -18.32 -2.12
C GLY A 120 -6.85 -19.27 -3.02
N GLU A 121 -7.38 -20.34 -2.43
CA GLU A 121 -8.22 -21.32 -3.13
C GLU A 121 -9.63 -21.30 -2.51
N ASN A 122 -10.65 -21.49 -3.35
CA ASN A 122 -12.00 -21.74 -2.90
C ASN A 122 -12.18 -23.24 -2.49
N ARG A 123 -13.36 -23.61 -2.03
CA ARG A 123 -13.70 -25.00 -1.64
C ARG A 123 -13.59 -26.02 -2.79
N TYR A 124 -13.49 -25.57 -4.02
CA TYR A 124 -13.34 -26.41 -5.22
C TYR A 124 -11.90 -26.44 -5.73
N HIS A 125 -10.96 -25.87 -4.97
CA HIS A 125 -9.54 -25.71 -5.34
C HIS A 125 -9.29 -24.81 -6.56
N ASP A 126 -10.25 -23.93 -6.91
CA ASP A 126 -10.01 -22.88 -7.89
C ASP A 126 -9.32 -21.70 -7.20
N ALA A 127 -8.36 -21.11 -7.91
CA ALA A 127 -7.69 -19.91 -7.43
C ALA A 127 -8.66 -18.72 -7.34
N ILE A 128 -8.64 -18.03 -6.22
CA ILE A 128 -9.35 -16.78 -5.97
C ILE A 128 -8.37 -15.68 -5.62
N SER A 129 -8.74 -14.43 -5.92
CA SER A 129 -8.01 -13.24 -5.50
C SER A 129 -8.98 -12.19 -4.96
N GLY A 130 -8.53 -11.40 -4.01
CA GLY A 130 -9.36 -10.36 -3.39
C GLY A 130 -8.71 -9.82 -2.13
N ILE A 131 -9.52 -9.56 -1.13
CA ILE A 131 -9.09 -9.00 0.14
C ILE A 131 -9.55 -9.89 1.31
N TYR A 132 -8.90 -9.75 2.46
CA TYR A 132 -9.41 -10.38 3.67
C TYR A 132 -10.70 -9.72 4.14
N GLU A 133 -11.68 -10.54 4.50
CA GLU A 133 -12.87 -10.10 5.20
C GLU A 133 -12.48 -9.48 6.55
N GLN A 134 -13.14 -8.41 6.92
CA GLN A 134 -12.84 -7.68 8.14
C GLN A 134 -12.80 -8.61 9.37
N LYS A 135 -11.71 -8.54 10.13
CA LYS A 135 -11.46 -9.36 11.33
C LYS A 135 -11.42 -10.87 11.09
N SER A 136 -11.14 -11.30 9.85
CA SER A 136 -10.94 -12.72 9.53
C SER A 136 -9.84 -12.91 8.49
N HIS A 137 -9.38 -14.17 8.31
CA HIS A 137 -8.45 -14.56 7.24
C HIS A 137 -9.19 -15.13 6.02
N ARG A 138 -10.52 -14.99 5.96
CA ARG A 138 -11.30 -15.43 4.81
C ARG A 138 -11.16 -14.44 3.67
N ILE A 139 -10.84 -14.94 2.49
CA ILE A 139 -10.73 -14.11 1.29
C ILE A 139 -12.11 -13.82 0.74
N VAL A 140 -12.42 -12.55 0.55
CA VAL A 140 -13.57 -12.06 -0.21
C VAL A 140 -13.11 -11.88 -1.65
N PRO A 141 -13.61 -12.68 -2.61
CA PRO A 141 -13.23 -12.52 -4.01
C PRO A 141 -13.66 -11.15 -4.54
N VAL A 142 -12.73 -10.47 -5.20
CA VAL A 142 -12.95 -9.16 -5.84
C VAL A 142 -12.32 -9.20 -7.22
N ASP A 143 -13.12 -8.95 -8.25
CA ASP A 143 -12.68 -8.87 -9.63
C ASP A 143 -12.58 -7.42 -10.12
N SER A 144 -13.33 -6.53 -9.48
CA SER A 144 -13.32 -5.09 -9.76
C SER A 144 -13.69 -4.34 -8.50
N CYS A 145 -13.00 -3.23 -8.23
CA CYS A 145 -13.21 -2.39 -7.07
C CYS A 145 -13.44 -0.93 -7.49
N LEU A 146 -14.45 -0.29 -6.89
CA LEU A 146 -14.82 1.10 -7.23
C LEU A 146 -13.72 2.11 -6.93
N ILE A 147 -12.86 1.85 -5.94
CA ILE A 147 -11.82 2.80 -5.52
C ILE A 147 -10.43 2.44 -6.02
N GLU A 148 -10.20 1.21 -6.45
CA GLU A 148 -8.89 0.75 -6.96
C GLU A 148 -8.74 1.09 -8.44
N ASN A 149 -7.51 1.26 -8.90
CA ASN A 149 -7.21 1.50 -10.30
C ASN A 149 -7.70 0.31 -11.15
N ALA A 150 -8.51 0.56 -12.16
CA ALA A 150 -9.16 -0.47 -12.97
C ALA A 150 -8.16 -1.40 -13.68
N ASN A 151 -7.07 -0.85 -14.23
CA ASN A 151 -6.03 -1.67 -14.87
C ASN A 151 -5.36 -2.61 -13.86
N ALA A 152 -5.22 -2.18 -12.60
CA ALA A 152 -4.66 -3.04 -11.55
C ALA A 152 -5.58 -4.23 -11.24
N ASP A 153 -6.89 -4.01 -11.20
CA ASP A 153 -7.89 -5.07 -11.01
C ASP A 153 -7.82 -6.09 -12.16
N GLU A 154 -7.80 -5.63 -13.41
CA GLU A 154 -7.70 -6.47 -14.60
C GLU A 154 -6.41 -7.31 -14.61
N ILE A 155 -5.28 -6.72 -14.24
CA ILE A 155 -4.00 -7.43 -14.13
C ILE A 155 -4.06 -8.52 -13.05
N ILE A 156 -4.68 -8.24 -11.89
CA ILE A 156 -4.85 -9.23 -10.82
C ILE A 156 -5.69 -10.41 -11.29
N VAL A 157 -6.81 -10.15 -11.99
CA VAL A 157 -7.67 -11.18 -12.58
C VAL A 157 -6.91 -12.01 -13.60
N SER A 158 -6.12 -11.37 -14.47
CA SER A 158 -5.29 -12.04 -15.47
C SER A 158 -4.21 -12.93 -14.83
N ILE A 159 -3.52 -12.43 -13.80
CA ILE A 159 -2.55 -13.23 -13.04
C ILE A 159 -3.24 -14.46 -12.46
N ARG A 160 -4.42 -14.31 -11.83
CA ARG A 160 -5.21 -15.43 -11.32
C ARG A 160 -5.53 -16.46 -12.40
N GLY A 161 -5.90 -16.02 -13.60
CA GLY A 161 -6.19 -16.88 -14.75
C GLY A 161 -4.96 -17.66 -15.25
N LEU A 162 -3.76 -17.10 -15.14
CA LEU A 162 -2.52 -17.74 -15.55
C LEU A 162 -2.03 -18.82 -14.59
N LEU A 163 -2.42 -18.80 -13.32
CA LEU A 163 -1.84 -19.67 -12.28
C LEU A 163 -1.91 -21.15 -12.64
N LYS A 164 -3.06 -21.62 -13.13
CA LYS A 164 -3.28 -23.02 -13.51
C LYS A 164 -2.34 -23.47 -14.62
N SER A 165 -2.17 -22.65 -15.66
CA SER A 165 -1.34 -22.95 -16.83
C SER A 165 0.16 -23.02 -16.49
N PHE A 166 0.58 -22.31 -15.44
CA PHE A 166 1.97 -22.28 -14.99
C PHE A 166 2.24 -23.13 -13.75
N HIS A 167 1.26 -23.95 -13.31
CA HIS A 167 1.36 -24.79 -12.12
C HIS A 167 1.73 -24.00 -10.85
N ILE A 168 1.26 -22.76 -10.74
CA ILE A 168 1.45 -21.90 -9.57
C ILE A 168 0.24 -22.06 -8.66
N ARG A 169 0.47 -22.54 -7.44
CA ARG A 169 -0.59 -22.61 -6.43
C ARG A 169 -0.62 -21.35 -5.57
N PRO A 170 -1.80 -20.81 -5.25
CA PRO A 170 -1.94 -19.85 -4.17
C PRO A 170 -1.39 -20.41 -2.86
N TYR A 171 -0.80 -19.55 -2.04
CA TYR A 171 -0.27 -19.96 -0.74
C TYR A 171 -1.42 -20.10 0.27
N ASN A 172 -1.42 -21.18 1.00
CA ASN A 172 -2.34 -21.43 2.10
C ASN A 172 -1.59 -21.21 3.44
N GLU A 173 -2.04 -20.23 4.21
CA GLU A 173 -1.38 -19.85 5.47
C GLU A 173 -1.54 -20.90 6.57
N ASP A 174 -2.62 -21.71 6.55
CA ASP A 174 -2.89 -22.75 7.55
C ASP A 174 -1.97 -23.96 7.36
N THR A 175 -1.71 -24.33 6.09
CA THR A 175 -0.93 -25.53 5.76
C THR A 175 0.53 -25.22 5.43
N GLY A 176 0.86 -23.99 5.11
CA GLY A 176 2.18 -23.57 4.63
C GLY A 176 2.48 -23.99 3.19
N TYR A 177 1.52 -24.53 2.45
CA TYR A 177 1.70 -24.98 1.08
C TYR A 177 1.26 -23.94 0.06
N GLY A 178 1.89 -23.97 -1.11
CA GLY A 178 1.64 -23.02 -2.20
C GLY A 178 2.76 -22.00 -2.34
N LEU A 179 2.63 -21.14 -3.34
CA LEU A 179 3.69 -20.21 -3.73
C LEU A 179 3.25 -18.75 -3.68
N LEU A 180 2.18 -18.38 -4.40
CA LEU A 180 1.73 -17.01 -4.55
C LEU A 180 0.86 -16.59 -3.36
N ARG A 181 1.36 -15.65 -2.56
CA ARG A 181 0.64 -15.10 -1.40
C ARG A 181 -0.20 -13.89 -1.78
N HIS A 182 0.46 -12.90 -2.38
CA HIS A 182 -0.16 -11.62 -2.72
C HIS A 182 0.34 -11.11 -4.06
N VAL A 183 -0.44 -10.24 -4.66
CA VAL A 183 -0.01 -9.38 -5.76
C VAL A 183 -0.20 -7.94 -5.32
N LEU A 184 0.87 -7.15 -5.42
CA LEU A 184 0.83 -5.71 -5.23
C LEU A 184 1.05 -5.05 -6.59
N ILE A 185 0.15 -4.13 -6.95
CA ILE A 185 0.28 -3.32 -8.17
C ILE A 185 0.42 -1.87 -7.78
N ARG A 186 1.33 -1.18 -8.44
CA ARG A 186 1.47 0.27 -8.37
C ARG A 186 1.34 0.85 -9.75
N THR A 187 0.55 1.90 -9.89
CA THR A 187 0.33 2.62 -11.13
C THR A 187 0.79 4.07 -11.01
N GLY A 188 1.53 4.55 -12.01
CA GLY A 188 1.83 5.96 -12.15
C GLY A 188 0.62 6.67 -12.75
N HIS A 189 0.11 7.70 -12.07
CA HIS A 189 -1.08 8.42 -12.51
C HIS A 189 -0.83 9.23 -13.78
N VAL A 190 0.28 9.95 -13.83
CA VAL A 190 0.66 10.79 -14.98
C VAL A 190 1.39 9.98 -16.04
N THR A 191 2.28 9.08 -15.62
CA THR A 191 3.15 8.35 -16.56
C THR A 191 2.49 7.11 -17.17
N GLY A 192 1.42 6.60 -16.57
CA GLY A 192 0.80 5.34 -16.96
C GLY A 192 1.66 4.09 -16.69
N GLN A 193 2.83 4.23 -16.08
CA GLN A 193 3.72 3.09 -15.77
C GLN A 193 3.09 2.17 -14.73
N ILE A 194 3.24 0.85 -14.94
CA ILE A 194 2.68 -0.14 -14.03
C ILE A 194 3.76 -1.08 -13.53
N MET A 195 3.82 -1.25 -12.20
CA MET A 195 4.67 -2.21 -11.53
C MET A 195 3.82 -3.33 -10.93
N VAL A 196 4.16 -4.56 -11.26
CA VAL A 196 3.59 -5.78 -10.66
C VAL A 196 4.60 -6.38 -9.69
N VAL A 197 4.20 -6.58 -8.44
CA VAL A 197 4.99 -7.26 -7.42
C VAL A 197 4.30 -8.56 -7.05
N LEU A 198 4.93 -9.69 -7.40
CA LEU A 198 4.49 -11.03 -7.02
C LEU A 198 5.10 -11.37 -5.66
N VAL A 199 4.28 -11.47 -4.63
CA VAL A 199 4.72 -11.85 -3.29
C VAL A 199 4.66 -13.36 -3.15
N LEU A 200 5.81 -13.99 -3.10
CA LEU A 200 5.97 -15.43 -3.11
C LEU A 200 6.49 -15.96 -1.76
N ALA A 201 6.06 -17.16 -1.39
CA ALA A 201 6.59 -17.88 -0.23
C ALA A 201 8.04 -18.37 -0.44
N SER A 202 8.50 -18.48 -1.70
CA SER A 202 9.87 -18.86 -2.07
C SER A 202 10.35 -18.03 -3.27
N PRO A 203 11.67 -17.92 -3.52
CA PRO A 203 12.19 -17.09 -4.60
C PRO A 203 12.01 -17.68 -6.01
N ILE A 204 11.56 -18.94 -6.11
CA ILE A 204 11.50 -19.65 -7.38
C ILE A 204 10.09 -19.59 -7.96
N LEU A 205 9.94 -18.87 -9.07
CA LEU A 205 8.71 -18.84 -9.86
C LEU A 205 8.83 -19.86 -11.00
N PRO A 206 7.96 -20.88 -11.08
CA PRO A 206 7.96 -21.84 -12.17
C PRO A 206 7.82 -21.16 -13.54
N SER A 207 8.62 -21.60 -14.51
CA SER A 207 8.58 -21.06 -15.89
C SER A 207 8.59 -19.54 -15.96
N LYS A 208 9.34 -18.88 -15.07
CA LYS A 208 9.37 -17.42 -14.84
C LYS A 208 9.31 -16.60 -16.14
N ASN A 209 10.18 -16.89 -17.11
CA ASN A 209 10.25 -16.13 -18.35
C ASN A 209 8.98 -16.27 -19.21
N ASN A 210 8.40 -17.47 -19.27
CA ASN A 210 7.17 -17.70 -20.02
C ASN A 210 5.96 -17.09 -19.31
N PHE A 211 5.92 -17.13 -17.98
CA PHE A 211 4.89 -16.44 -17.18
C PHE A 211 4.90 -14.95 -17.48
N VAL A 212 6.08 -14.31 -17.40
CA VAL A 212 6.23 -12.87 -17.70
C VAL A 212 5.80 -12.57 -19.14
N LYS A 213 6.25 -13.38 -20.12
CA LYS A 213 5.82 -13.20 -21.52
C LYS A 213 4.31 -13.32 -21.70
N ALA A 214 3.66 -14.28 -21.05
CA ALA A 214 2.21 -14.44 -21.11
C ALA A 214 1.48 -13.26 -20.47
N LEU A 215 1.95 -12.77 -19.32
CA LEU A 215 1.39 -11.61 -18.65
C LEU A 215 1.54 -10.34 -19.50
N LEU A 216 2.71 -10.08 -20.07
CA LEU A 216 2.97 -8.92 -20.93
C LEU A 216 2.21 -8.98 -22.25
N LYS A 217 1.85 -10.17 -22.75
CA LYS A 217 0.97 -10.31 -23.90
C LYS A 217 -0.46 -9.86 -23.61
N LEU A 218 -0.95 -10.06 -22.40
CA LEU A 218 -2.26 -9.61 -21.93
C LEU A 218 -2.24 -8.13 -21.54
N HIS A 219 -1.13 -7.68 -20.96
CA HIS A 219 -0.96 -6.35 -20.38
C HIS A 219 0.37 -5.74 -20.82
N PRO A 220 0.48 -5.23 -22.06
CA PRO A 220 1.72 -4.65 -22.60
C PRO A 220 2.14 -3.35 -21.89
N GLU A 221 1.22 -2.71 -21.17
CA GLU A 221 1.45 -1.50 -20.36
C GLU A 221 2.27 -1.76 -19.09
N ILE A 222 2.48 -3.01 -18.69
CA ILE A 222 3.31 -3.34 -17.52
C ILE A 222 4.77 -2.95 -17.79
N THR A 223 5.27 -2.03 -16.99
CA THR A 223 6.63 -1.48 -17.11
C THR A 223 7.67 -2.35 -16.41
N THR A 224 7.30 -2.98 -15.30
CA THR A 224 8.23 -3.80 -14.51
C THR A 224 7.51 -4.88 -13.70
N VAL A 225 8.18 -6.03 -13.51
CA VAL A 225 7.69 -7.13 -12.67
C VAL A 225 8.79 -7.50 -11.67
N VAL A 226 8.41 -7.57 -10.40
CA VAL A 226 9.29 -7.88 -9.27
C VAL A 226 8.75 -9.08 -8.51
N ILE A 227 9.60 -10.01 -8.12
CA ILE A 227 9.31 -11.01 -7.10
C ILE A 227 9.76 -10.43 -5.76
N ASN A 228 8.84 -10.41 -4.80
CA ASN A 228 9.14 -10.15 -3.40
C ASN A 228 8.99 -11.48 -2.63
N VAL A 229 9.99 -11.85 -1.83
CA VAL A 229 9.98 -13.12 -1.09
C VAL A 229 9.54 -12.86 0.34
N ASN A 230 8.38 -13.41 0.70
CA ASN A 230 7.87 -13.39 2.06
C ASN A 230 7.53 -14.80 2.52
N ASN A 231 8.48 -15.43 3.20
CA ASN A 231 8.34 -16.78 3.78
C ASN A 231 7.99 -16.75 5.28
N ARG A 232 7.65 -15.59 5.83
CA ARG A 232 7.35 -15.44 7.26
C ARG A 232 5.86 -15.61 7.51
N ASN A 233 5.53 -16.11 8.70
CA ASN A 233 4.17 -16.04 9.22
C ASN A 233 3.98 -14.66 9.91
N THR A 234 3.56 -13.67 9.14
CA THR A 234 3.45 -12.27 9.55
C THR A 234 2.33 -11.57 8.78
N SER A 235 1.71 -10.58 9.40
CA SER A 235 0.75 -9.68 8.75
C SER A 235 1.40 -8.72 7.72
N MET A 236 2.74 -8.65 7.68
CA MET A 236 3.46 -7.84 6.69
C MET A 236 3.33 -8.49 5.31
N VAL A 237 2.84 -7.73 4.33
CA VAL A 237 2.67 -8.21 2.96
C VAL A 237 4.01 -8.46 2.28
N LEU A 238 4.93 -7.50 2.35
CA LEU A 238 6.24 -7.57 1.70
C LEU A 238 7.30 -8.15 2.64
N GLY A 239 8.05 -9.13 2.12
CA GLY A 239 9.27 -9.64 2.74
C GLY A 239 10.49 -8.76 2.42
N ASP A 240 11.69 -9.16 2.85
CA ASP A 240 12.89 -8.32 2.76
C ASP A 240 13.65 -8.46 1.44
N LYS A 241 13.48 -9.57 0.72
CA LYS A 241 14.21 -9.88 -0.49
C LYS A 241 13.38 -9.61 -1.73
N GLU A 242 13.97 -8.92 -2.70
CA GLU A 242 13.34 -8.58 -3.97
C GLU A 242 14.21 -9.02 -5.14
N HIS A 243 13.58 -9.49 -6.21
CA HIS A 243 14.22 -9.91 -7.45
C HIS A 243 13.46 -9.31 -8.63
N VAL A 244 14.11 -8.42 -9.38
CA VAL A 244 13.54 -7.89 -10.62
C VAL A 244 13.59 -8.99 -11.69
N ILE A 245 12.44 -9.30 -12.29
CA ILE A 245 12.32 -10.32 -13.33
C ILE A 245 11.92 -9.75 -14.70
N TYR A 246 11.50 -8.48 -14.72
CA TYR A 246 11.28 -7.69 -15.93
C TYR A 246 11.36 -6.20 -15.60
N GLY A 247 11.91 -5.41 -16.53
CA GLY A 247 12.03 -3.96 -16.39
C GLY A 247 13.08 -3.50 -15.37
N LYS A 248 12.87 -2.33 -14.78
CA LYS A 248 13.84 -1.65 -13.90
C LYS A 248 13.68 -1.95 -12.41
N GLY A 249 12.58 -2.60 -11.99
CA GLY A 249 12.24 -2.84 -10.58
C GLY A 249 11.63 -1.63 -9.86
N TYR A 250 11.29 -0.59 -10.59
CA TYR A 250 10.58 0.60 -10.13
C TYR A 250 9.78 1.23 -11.26
N ILE A 251 8.83 2.05 -10.91
CA ILE A 251 8.15 2.96 -11.83
C ILE A 251 8.47 4.40 -11.46
N GLU A 252 8.18 5.31 -12.36
CA GLU A 252 8.25 6.73 -12.12
C GLU A 252 6.86 7.33 -12.28
N ASP A 253 6.55 8.32 -11.46
CA ASP A 253 5.32 9.11 -11.60
C ASP A 253 5.63 10.59 -11.38
N GLU A 254 4.70 11.45 -11.74
CA GLU A 254 4.81 12.88 -11.57
C GLU A 254 3.77 13.38 -10.56
N LEU A 255 4.19 14.28 -9.68
CA LEU A 255 3.35 14.92 -8.68
C LEU A 255 3.80 16.37 -8.49
N CYS A 256 2.89 17.33 -8.67
CA CYS A 256 3.20 18.77 -8.61
C CYS A 256 4.40 19.16 -9.51
N GLY A 257 4.50 18.61 -10.71
CA GLY A 257 5.59 18.87 -11.65
C GLY A 257 6.95 18.29 -11.27
N LYS A 258 7.03 17.42 -10.25
CA LYS A 258 8.24 16.70 -9.86
C LYS A 258 8.11 15.22 -10.15
N ARG A 259 9.19 14.62 -10.66
CA ARG A 259 9.24 13.18 -10.97
C ARG A 259 9.73 12.39 -9.76
N PHE A 260 8.98 11.37 -9.38
CA PHE A 260 9.27 10.49 -8.25
C PHE A 260 9.49 9.06 -8.72
N ARG A 261 10.58 8.46 -8.30
CA ARG A 261 10.82 7.02 -8.42
C ARG A 261 10.09 6.30 -7.30
N ILE A 262 9.28 5.30 -7.68
CA ILE A 262 8.45 4.50 -6.79
C ILE A 262 8.93 3.05 -6.85
N SER A 263 9.53 2.55 -5.77
CA SER A 263 9.93 1.16 -5.59
C SER A 263 8.81 0.34 -4.93
N PRO A 264 8.89 -1.00 -4.86
CA PRO A 264 7.85 -1.82 -4.21
C PRO A 264 7.53 -1.37 -2.78
N ARG A 265 8.52 -0.94 -2.01
CA ARG A 265 8.41 -0.56 -0.59
C ARG A 265 8.26 0.93 -0.33
N SER A 266 8.55 1.81 -1.30
CA SER A 266 8.46 3.25 -1.09
C SER A 266 7.08 3.65 -0.62
N PHE A 267 7.02 4.54 0.36
CA PHE A 267 5.77 5.25 0.63
C PHE A 267 5.52 6.25 -0.49
N TYR A 268 4.33 6.23 -1.02
CA TYR A 268 3.82 7.20 -1.99
C TYR A 268 2.32 7.26 -1.79
N GLN A 269 1.76 8.45 -1.77
CA GLN A 269 0.34 8.68 -1.50
C GLN A 269 -0.54 7.94 -2.50
N VAL A 270 -1.63 7.32 -2.01
CA VAL A 270 -2.45 6.41 -2.84
C VAL A 270 -3.44 7.12 -3.75
N ASN A 271 -3.67 8.42 -3.54
CA ASN A 271 -4.57 9.27 -4.32
C ASN A 271 -3.77 10.48 -4.84
N PRO A 272 -3.12 10.38 -5.99
CA PRO A 272 -2.23 11.43 -6.50
C PRO A 272 -2.96 12.75 -6.76
N VAL A 273 -4.18 12.72 -7.28
CA VAL A 273 -4.98 13.93 -7.55
C VAL A 273 -5.22 14.73 -6.29
N GLN A 274 -5.71 14.08 -5.24
CA GLN A 274 -5.95 14.77 -3.96
C GLN A 274 -4.66 15.08 -3.22
N THR A 275 -3.56 14.37 -3.49
CA THR A 275 -2.25 14.68 -2.90
C THR A 275 -1.72 16.00 -3.43
N GLU A 276 -1.89 16.31 -4.70
CA GLU A 276 -1.51 17.62 -5.26
C GLU A 276 -2.28 18.76 -4.59
N ILE A 277 -3.57 18.57 -4.34
CA ILE A 277 -4.41 19.53 -3.62
C ILE A 277 -3.95 19.67 -2.16
N LEU A 278 -3.70 18.55 -1.47
CA LEU A 278 -3.24 18.51 -0.09
C LEU A 278 -1.91 19.25 0.09
N TYR A 279 -0.93 18.92 -0.75
CA TYR A 279 0.39 19.54 -0.71
C TYR A 279 0.36 21.00 -1.21
N GLY A 280 -0.49 21.30 -2.19
CA GLY A 280 -0.75 22.68 -2.63
C GLY A 280 -1.25 23.55 -1.47
N LYS A 281 -2.19 23.04 -0.67
CA LYS A 281 -2.69 23.73 0.54
C LYS A 281 -1.62 23.84 1.64
N ALA A 282 -0.82 22.81 1.83
CA ALA A 282 0.29 22.87 2.79
C ALA A 282 1.31 23.95 2.41
N LEU A 283 1.65 24.09 1.15
CA LEU A 283 2.57 25.13 0.66
C LEU A 283 1.94 26.53 0.62
N GLU A 284 0.64 26.64 0.32
CA GLU A 284 -0.11 27.89 0.46
C GLU A 284 -0.03 28.40 1.91
N TYR A 285 -0.24 27.51 2.89
CA TYR A 285 -0.18 27.84 4.31
C TYR A 285 1.25 28.11 4.77
N ALA A 286 2.26 27.43 4.20
CA ALA A 286 3.66 27.71 4.47
C ALA A 286 4.07 29.14 4.05
N GLY A 287 3.43 29.72 3.02
CA GLY A 287 3.62 31.10 2.60
C GLY A 287 5.09 31.41 2.25
N LEU A 288 5.76 30.53 1.51
CA LEU A 288 7.17 30.64 1.16
C LEU A 288 7.43 31.76 0.15
N THR A 289 8.48 32.55 0.36
CA THR A 289 8.86 33.73 -0.44
C THR A 289 10.22 33.61 -1.13
N GLY A 290 10.91 32.47 -0.97
CA GLY A 290 12.25 32.23 -1.48
C GLY A 290 13.37 32.55 -0.49
N LYS A 291 13.04 32.97 0.75
CA LYS A 291 14.03 33.34 1.77
C LYS A 291 14.10 32.36 2.93
N GLU A 292 13.11 31.49 3.06
CA GLU A 292 12.93 30.62 4.22
C GLU A 292 13.83 29.40 4.18
N THR A 293 14.32 29.04 5.38
CA THR A 293 14.83 27.70 5.68
C THR A 293 13.68 26.85 6.18
N VAL A 294 13.37 25.80 5.42
CA VAL A 294 12.25 24.87 5.67
C VAL A 294 12.79 23.54 6.18
N VAL A 295 12.20 23.01 7.24
CA VAL A 295 12.39 21.61 7.65
C VAL A 295 11.15 20.83 7.25
N ASP A 296 11.36 19.75 6.45
CA ASP A 296 10.36 18.72 6.14
C ASP A 296 10.61 17.53 7.08
N ALA A 297 9.84 17.49 8.16
CA ALA A 297 9.93 16.45 9.17
C ALA A 297 9.01 15.27 8.81
N TYR A 298 9.50 14.04 8.99
CA TYR A 298 8.87 12.81 8.47
C TYR A 298 8.82 12.79 6.93
N CYS A 299 9.90 13.26 6.29
CA CYS A 299 9.88 13.58 4.86
C CYS A 299 9.67 12.38 3.92
N GLY A 300 9.78 11.14 4.41
CA GLY A 300 9.64 9.93 3.59
C GLY A 300 10.57 9.96 2.38
N THR A 301 10.03 9.84 1.18
CA THR A 301 10.77 9.95 -0.08
C THR A 301 11.01 11.40 -0.54
N GLY A 302 10.78 12.36 0.37
CA GLY A 302 11.07 13.79 0.18
C GLY A 302 10.02 14.55 -0.60
N THR A 303 8.78 14.06 -0.66
CA THR A 303 7.76 14.56 -1.58
C THR A 303 7.40 16.03 -1.32
N ILE A 304 7.00 16.36 -0.07
CA ILE A 304 6.58 17.74 0.29
C ILE A 304 7.77 18.69 0.21
N GLY A 305 8.91 18.27 0.76
CA GLY A 305 10.14 19.08 0.76
C GLY A 305 10.64 19.42 -0.64
N MET A 306 10.60 18.47 -1.58
CA MET A 306 10.99 18.75 -2.97
C MET A 306 10.06 19.74 -3.66
N ILE A 307 8.75 19.66 -3.39
CA ILE A 307 7.78 20.62 -3.94
C ILE A 307 8.02 22.00 -3.29
N ALA A 308 8.28 22.04 -1.97
CA ALA A 308 8.59 23.27 -1.24
C ALA A 308 9.89 23.95 -1.74
N SER A 309 10.84 23.19 -2.26
CA SER A 309 12.14 23.70 -2.71
C SER A 309 12.05 24.75 -3.83
N ASP A 310 10.97 24.76 -4.61
CA ASP A 310 10.75 25.77 -5.67
C ASP A 310 10.56 27.18 -5.10
N LYS A 311 10.12 27.30 -3.83
CA LYS A 311 9.78 28.55 -3.17
C LYS A 311 10.51 28.76 -1.85
N ALA A 312 11.50 27.94 -1.51
CA ALA A 312 12.31 28.04 -0.31
C ALA A 312 13.76 28.39 -0.65
N ALA A 313 14.46 29.11 0.22
CA ALA A 313 15.92 29.30 0.09
C ALA A 313 16.65 27.96 0.31
N LYS A 314 16.25 27.23 1.34
CA LYS A 314 16.83 25.94 1.71
C LYS A 314 15.77 25.02 2.28
N VAL A 315 15.84 23.73 1.93
CA VAL A 315 15.00 22.68 2.51
C VAL A 315 15.88 21.62 3.16
N ILE A 316 15.44 21.16 4.31
CA ILE A 316 16.10 20.09 5.08
C ILE A 316 15.06 19.01 5.34
N GLY A 317 15.18 17.86 4.67
CA GLY A 317 14.33 16.68 4.90
C GLY A 317 14.93 15.77 5.95
N VAL A 318 14.14 15.32 6.91
CA VAL A 318 14.57 14.40 7.96
C VAL A 318 13.65 13.19 8.00
N GLU A 319 14.24 12.00 7.94
CA GLU A 319 13.52 10.73 7.90
C GLU A 319 14.34 9.64 8.60
N LEU A 320 13.68 8.79 9.34
CA LEU A 320 14.31 7.69 10.09
C LEU A 320 14.69 6.52 9.19
N ASN A 321 13.91 6.25 8.15
CA ASN A 321 14.08 5.12 7.25
C ASN A 321 15.18 5.40 6.21
N ALA A 322 16.28 4.64 6.27
CA ALA A 322 17.44 4.77 5.36
C ALA A 322 17.07 4.59 3.88
N ASP A 323 16.15 3.67 3.56
CA ASP A 323 15.73 3.42 2.18
C ASP A 323 14.93 4.61 1.63
N ALA A 324 14.05 5.20 2.44
CA ALA A 324 13.31 6.40 2.07
C ALA A 324 14.23 7.60 1.85
N VAL A 325 15.24 7.80 2.71
CA VAL A 325 16.25 8.86 2.54
C VAL A 325 17.07 8.66 1.26
N ARG A 326 17.44 7.41 0.95
CA ARG A 326 18.14 7.09 -0.32
C ARG A 326 17.25 7.43 -1.52
N ASP A 327 15.98 7.05 -1.49
CA ASP A 327 15.03 7.36 -2.55
C ASP A 327 14.81 8.88 -2.67
N ALA A 328 14.68 9.61 -1.56
CA ALA A 328 14.57 11.08 -1.53
C ALA A 328 15.77 11.76 -2.21
N ARG A 329 16.99 11.33 -1.89
CA ARG A 329 18.22 11.85 -2.52
C ARG A 329 18.26 11.58 -4.03
N ASN A 330 17.85 10.39 -4.45
CA ASN A 330 17.79 10.01 -5.85
C ASN A 330 16.72 10.85 -6.60
N ASN A 331 15.57 11.06 -5.98
CA ASN A 331 14.49 11.86 -6.52
C ASN A 331 14.92 13.34 -6.67
N ALA A 332 15.54 13.92 -5.65
CA ALA A 332 16.06 15.30 -5.73
C ALA A 332 17.10 15.46 -6.85
N LYS A 333 18.03 14.49 -6.98
CA LYS A 333 19.01 14.48 -8.07
C LYS A 333 18.35 14.38 -9.45
N ALA A 334 17.36 13.50 -9.61
CA ALA A 334 16.64 13.33 -10.87
C ALA A 334 15.87 14.60 -11.28
N ASN A 335 15.37 15.37 -10.31
CA ASN A 335 14.71 16.65 -10.52
C ASN A 335 15.67 17.86 -10.53
N GLN A 336 16.97 17.64 -10.46
CA GLN A 336 18.02 18.69 -10.46
C GLN A 336 17.86 19.72 -9.32
N ILE A 337 17.24 19.35 -8.20
CA ILE A 337 17.02 20.21 -7.03
C ILE A 337 18.33 20.32 -6.25
N ARG A 338 18.83 21.54 -6.03
CA ARG A 338 20.13 21.80 -5.41
C ARG A 338 20.03 22.38 -4.00
N ASN A 339 18.90 22.95 -3.65
CA ASN A 339 18.65 23.63 -2.36
C ASN A 339 17.96 22.72 -1.33
N ILE A 340 17.99 21.41 -1.50
CA ILE A 340 17.46 20.43 -0.57
C ILE A 340 18.55 19.45 -0.10
N GLN A 341 18.52 19.10 1.19
CA GLN A 341 19.39 18.09 1.79
C GLN A 341 18.56 17.13 2.63
N PHE A 342 18.86 15.82 2.57
CA PHE A 342 18.17 14.78 3.31
C PHE A 342 19.08 14.10 4.33
N TYR A 343 18.58 13.96 5.56
CA TYR A 343 19.28 13.36 6.69
C TYR A 343 18.52 12.15 7.21
N GLN A 344 19.24 11.04 7.40
CA GLN A 344 18.72 9.89 8.11
C GLN A 344 18.93 10.14 9.60
N ASN A 345 17.88 10.55 10.29
CA ASN A 345 17.90 10.78 11.74
C ASN A 345 16.48 10.73 12.30
N ASP A 346 16.37 10.64 13.62
CA ASP A 346 15.14 11.01 14.31
C ASP A 346 14.94 12.53 14.21
N ALA A 347 13.76 12.95 13.75
CA ALA A 347 13.50 14.35 13.47
C ALA A 347 13.60 15.24 14.72
N GLY A 348 13.22 14.72 15.90
CA GLY A 348 13.33 15.47 17.17
C GLY A 348 14.78 15.68 17.58
N LYS A 349 15.59 14.63 17.55
CA LYS A 349 17.03 14.70 17.86
C LYS A 349 17.76 15.63 16.91
N PHE A 350 17.45 15.53 15.61
CA PHE A 350 18.04 16.39 14.60
C PHE A 350 17.75 17.87 14.84
N LEU A 351 16.51 18.23 15.20
CA LEU A 351 16.16 19.60 15.53
C LEU A 351 16.87 20.12 16.78
N VAL A 352 17.08 19.28 17.80
CA VAL A 352 17.88 19.63 18.99
C VAL A 352 19.33 19.93 18.60
N GLU A 353 19.95 19.09 17.76
CA GLU A 353 21.30 19.30 17.25
C GLU A 353 21.39 20.62 16.47
N MET A 354 20.45 20.89 15.58
CA MET A 354 20.37 22.16 14.84
C MET A 354 20.27 23.38 15.77
N THR A 355 19.43 23.27 16.80
CA THR A 355 19.27 24.36 17.80
C THR A 355 20.58 24.61 18.53
N GLY A 356 21.30 23.55 18.94
CA GLY A 356 22.62 23.65 19.60
C GLY A 356 23.68 24.29 18.72
N GLN A 357 23.54 24.20 17.38
CA GLN A 357 24.43 24.83 16.41
C GLN A 357 23.99 26.28 16.06
N GLY A 358 22.93 26.80 16.68
CA GLY A 358 22.41 28.15 16.38
C GLY A 358 21.73 28.26 15.00
N ALA A 359 21.30 27.13 14.43
CA ALA A 359 20.62 27.14 13.13
C ALA A 359 19.24 27.80 13.24
N LYS A 360 18.90 28.63 12.24
CA LYS A 360 17.58 29.20 12.11
C LYS A 360 16.69 28.38 11.20
N VAL A 361 15.46 28.10 11.64
CA VAL A 361 14.40 27.44 10.85
C VAL A 361 13.20 28.39 10.85
N ASP A 362 12.70 28.73 9.67
CA ASP A 362 11.60 29.66 9.52
C ASP A 362 10.26 28.93 9.45
N VAL A 363 10.23 27.74 8.80
CA VAL A 363 9.02 26.92 8.61
C VAL A 363 9.32 25.46 8.88
N VAL A 364 8.43 24.79 9.61
CA VAL A 364 8.41 23.32 9.73
C VAL A 364 7.17 22.78 9.03
N LEU A 365 7.39 21.91 8.04
CA LEU A 365 6.35 21.05 7.44
C LEU A 365 6.40 19.71 8.16
N MET A 366 5.27 19.17 8.58
CA MET A 366 5.21 17.88 9.23
C MET A 366 3.99 17.08 8.79
N ASP A 367 4.23 15.82 8.42
CA ASP A 367 3.21 14.83 8.03
C ASP A 367 3.45 13.53 8.83
N PRO A 368 3.15 13.52 10.14
CA PRO A 368 3.42 12.39 11.01
C PRO A 368 2.46 11.23 10.75
N PRO A 369 2.77 10.01 11.27
CA PRO A 369 1.89 8.84 11.17
C PRO A 369 0.56 9.05 11.90
N ARG A 370 -0.38 8.11 11.73
CA ARG A 370 -1.73 8.14 12.36
C ARG A 370 -1.74 8.32 13.88
N SER A 371 -0.67 7.93 14.55
CA SER A 371 -0.49 8.13 15.99
C SER A 371 -0.24 9.59 16.39
N GLY A 372 -0.05 10.48 15.41
CA GLY A 372 0.39 11.84 15.63
C GLY A 372 1.87 11.94 15.96
N SER A 373 2.29 13.10 16.45
CA SER A 373 3.67 13.38 16.81
C SER A 373 3.98 13.01 18.26
N THR A 374 5.26 12.82 18.57
CA THR A 374 5.72 12.61 19.96
C THR A 374 5.94 13.96 20.67
N GLU A 375 5.81 13.95 22.00
CA GLU A 375 6.07 15.16 22.79
C GLU A 375 7.53 15.61 22.68
N GLU A 376 8.48 14.69 22.56
CA GLU A 376 9.89 15.00 22.36
C GLU A 376 10.10 15.77 21.05
N PHE A 377 9.51 15.30 19.95
CA PHE A 377 9.59 15.98 18.66
C PHE A 377 8.94 17.37 18.73
N MET A 378 7.72 17.46 19.25
CA MET A 378 7.01 18.74 19.37
C MET A 378 7.75 19.73 20.29
N SER A 379 8.41 19.24 21.34
CA SER A 379 9.29 20.04 22.19
C SER A 379 10.48 20.59 21.41
N SER A 380 11.12 19.76 20.59
CA SER A 380 12.26 20.16 19.76
C SER A 380 11.85 21.20 18.72
N VAL A 381 10.68 21.05 18.09
CA VAL A 381 10.12 22.07 17.19
C VAL A 381 9.88 23.39 17.92
N ALA A 382 9.30 23.34 19.12
CA ALA A 382 9.04 24.56 19.91
C ALA A 382 10.35 25.22 20.40
N GLN A 383 11.42 24.46 20.61
CA GLN A 383 12.73 24.95 21.02
C GLN A 383 13.46 25.66 19.87
N ILE A 384 13.45 25.11 18.66
CA ILE A 384 14.04 25.78 17.49
C ILE A 384 13.22 27.01 17.07
N GLY A 385 11.93 27.04 17.41
CA GLY A 385 11.07 28.21 17.34
C GLY A 385 10.76 28.72 15.93
N PRO A 386 10.29 27.88 14.98
CA PRO A 386 9.92 28.39 13.66
C PRO A 386 8.75 29.36 13.73
N GLU A 387 8.74 30.36 12.83
CA GLU A 387 7.63 31.30 12.74
C GLU A 387 6.30 30.58 12.38
N ARG A 388 6.39 29.55 11.54
CA ARG A 388 5.23 28.80 11.02
C ARG A 388 5.47 27.31 11.11
N ILE A 389 4.41 26.62 11.52
CA ILE A 389 4.34 25.14 11.47
C ILE A 389 3.14 24.80 10.61
N VAL A 390 3.34 24.02 9.55
CA VAL A 390 2.27 23.44 8.74
C VAL A 390 2.18 21.97 9.06
N TYR A 391 1.04 21.56 9.60
CA TYR A 391 0.78 20.18 10.00
C TYR A 391 -0.23 19.55 9.03
N VAL A 392 0.20 18.52 8.30
CA VAL A 392 -0.66 17.63 7.52
C VAL A 392 -1.02 16.42 8.40
N SER A 393 -2.29 16.08 8.49
CA SER A 393 -2.74 15.01 9.40
C SER A 393 -3.81 14.12 8.78
N CYS A 394 -3.58 12.82 8.83
CA CYS A 394 -4.55 11.79 8.45
C CYS A 394 -5.48 11.35 9.61
N ASN A 395 -5.32 11.93 10.81
CA ASN A 395 -6.14 11.64 11.98
C ASN A 395 -6.44 12.91 12.78
N PRO A 396 -7.65 13.47 12.64
CA PRO A 396 -8.04 14.70 13.31
C PRO A 396 -8.01 14.64 14.85
N GLU A 397 -8.20 13.45 15.44
CA GLU A 397 -8.20 13.28 16.90
C GLU A 397 -6.79 13.45 17.49
N THR A 398 -5.79 12.80 16.86
CA THR A 398 -4.39 12.97 17.27
C THR A 398 -3.88 14.38 16.97
N LEU A 399 -4.34 14.98 15.87
CA LEU A 399 -4.07 16.38 15.57
C LEU A 399 -4.52 17.30 16.72
N VAL A 400 -5.75 17.13 17.22
CA VAL A 400 -6.27 17.94 18.37
C VAL A 400 -5.37 17.81 19.60
N ARG A 401 -4.87 16.60 19.90
CA ARG A 401 -3.92 16.38 20.99
C ARG A 401 -2.64 17.20 20.78
N ASP A 402 -2.09 17.15 19.60
CA ASP A 402 -0.83 17.81 19.26
C ASP A 402 -0.97 19.33 19.19
N LEU A 403 -2.11 19.83 18.69
CA LEU A 403 -2.43 21.26 18.71
C LEU A 403 -2.54 21.84 20.13
N LYS A 404 -3.10 21.07 21.10
CA LYS A 404 -3.11 21.48 22.52
C LYS A 404 -1.70 21.65 23.07
N TYR A 405 -0.77 20.78 22.65
CA TYR A 405 0.63 20.87 23.05
C TYR A 405 1.29 22.14 22.48
N PHE A 406 1.19 22.37 21.16
CA PHE A 406 1.77 23.54 20.51
C PHE A 406 1.16 24.84 21.04
N LYS A 407 -0.13 24.87 21.37
CA LYS A 407 -0.78 26.03 22.01
C LYS A 407 -0.12 26.41 23.34
N LYS A 408 0.24 25.42 24.17
CA LYS A 408 1.00 25.63 25.44
C LYS A 408 2.42 26.16 25.19
N LYS A 409 2.95 25.94 23.98
CA LYS A 409 4.30 26.39 23.57
C LYS A 409 4.30 27.76 22.85
N GLY A 410 3.16 28.45 22.81
CA GLY A 410 3.05 29.78 22.22
C GLY A 410 2.64 29.82 20.75
N TYR A 411 2.18 28.69 20.18
CA TYR A 411 1.65 28.67 18.83
C TYR A 411 0.13 28.80 18.79
N ARG A 412 -0.37 29.55 17.84
CA ARG A 412 -1.80 29.68 17.56
C ARG A 412 -2.13 29.12 16.19
N VAL A 413 -3.19 28.31 16.08
CA VAL A 413 -3.73 27.85 14.80
C VAL A 413 -4.45 29.03 14.14
N SER A 414 -4.04 29.39 12.94
CA SER A 414 -4.61 30.52 12.18
C SER A 414 -5.52 30.04 11.03
N LYS A 415 -5.25 28.88 10.44
CA LYS A 415 -6.02 28.31 9.34
C LYS A 415 -6.15 26.79 9.50
N GLY A 416 -7.24 26.24 8.95
CA GLY A 416 -7.44 24.80 8.88
C GLY A 416 -8.39 24.43 7.74
N VAL A 417 -8.04 23.41 6.96
CA VAL A 417 -8.82 22.88 5.85
C VAL A 417 -8.77 21.37 5.84
N GLY A 418 -9.86 20.72 5.42
CA GLY A 418 -9.90 19.29 5.13
C GLY A 418 -9.68 19.01 3.65
N VAL A 419 -9.17 17.82 3.33
CA VAL A 419 -9.07 17.30 1.98
C VAL A 419 -9.59 15.86 1.96
N ASP A 420 -10.49 15.55 1.05
CA ASP A 420 -11.03 14.19 0.92
C ASP A 420 -10.08 13.29 0.14
N MET A 421 -9.03 12.82 0.81
CA MET A 421 -8.04 11.87 0.27
C MET A 421 -8.62 10.47 0.06
N PHE A 422 -9.67 10.12 0.81
CA PHE A 422 -10.22 8.75 0.86
C PHE A 422 -11.74 8.76 0.71
N PRO A 423 -12.27 9.08 -0.51
CA PRO A 423 -13.68 8.92 -0.82
C PRO A 423 -14.22 7.54 -0.42
N PHE A 424 -15.51 7.48 -0.07
CA PHE A 424 -16.22 6.29 0.41
C PHE A 424 -15.77 5.74 1.76
N THR A 425 -14.89 6.45 2.47
CA THR A 425 -14.48 6.13 3.85
C THR A 425 -14.75 7.30 4.79
N GLU A 426 -14.68 7.06 6.08
CA GLU A 426 -14.82 8.10 7.12
C GLU A 426 -13.55 8.96 7.30
N HIS A 427 -12.44 8.56 6.69
CA HIS A 427 -11.16 9.24 6.84
C HIS A 427 -11.13 10.56 6.09
N VAL A 428 -10.54 11.58 6.73
CA VAL A 428 -10.29 12.90 6.14
C VAL A 428 -8.88 13.33 6.49
N GLU A 429 -8.16 13.85 5.49
CA GLU A 429 -6.89 14.53 5.71
C GLU A 429 -7.17 16.00 6.06
N SER A 430 -6.31 16.58 6.87
CA SER A 430 -6.41 17.98 7.24
C SER A 430 -5.06 18.67 7.18
N VAL A 431 -5.07 19.94 6.80
CA VAL A 431 -3.91 20.83 6.85
C VAL A 431 -4.22 21.96 7.80
N VAL A 432 -3.33 22.21 8.75
CA VAL A 432 -3.44 23.37 9.64
C VAL A 432 -2.17 24.19 9.63
N LEU A 433 -2.34 25.51 9.70
CA LEU A 433 -1.25 26.46 9.89
C LEU A 433 -1.21 26.92 11.35
N MET A 434 -0.08 26.76 11.99
CA MET A 434 0.23 27.32 13.30
C MET A 434 1.28 28.41 13.15
N GLN A 435 1.07 29.53 13.83
CA GLN A 435 1.99 30.66 13.87
C GLN A 435 2.44 30.90 15.30
N TYR A 436 3.71 31.23 15.46
CA TYR A 436 4.23 31.64 16.77
C TYR A 436 3.72 33.03 17.16
N CYS A 437 3.11 33.13 18.30
CA CYS A 437 2.54 34.41 18.82
C CYS A 437 3.22 34.87 20.12
N GLY A 438 4.27 34.19 20.56
CA GLY A 438 4.90 34.41 21.85
C GLY A 438 4.20 33.69 23.00
N LYS A 439 4.82 33.69 24.17
CA LYS A 439 4.23 33.15 25.40
C LYS A 439 3.34 34.21 26.06
#